data_d382bf22665a9fed46973ff5492230cc
#
_entry.id   d382bf22665a9fed46973ff5492230cc
#
_cell.length_a   1.000
_cell.length_b   1.000
_cell.length_c   1.000
_cell.angle_alpha   90.00
_cell.angle_beta   90.00
_cell.angle_gamma   90.00
#
_symmetry.space_group_name_H-M   'P 1'
#
loop_
_entity.id
_entity.type
_entity.pdbx_description
1 polymer ?
#
loop_
_entity_poly.entity_id
_entity_poly.type
_entity_poly.pdbx_seq_one_letter_code
_entity_poly.pdbx_strand_id
1 'polypeptide(L)'
;MIHFFTDLDNTIIYSYRREIGQDKVLVEEMEGRELSYMTRTSHQKLERLSKQCNIIPLTTRSRKQFERIHLGDKTKIPYALMSNGGILWNHGSFDEEWYAKSKELIADAEGELERAMEILKGDAHLTYEIRKVDDLFVFTKSEKPEETIKRLKDALDEDKVYIDSNGVKILVFPRILNKGDAMLRLKKWLEEKGEKDIVTVAAGDSKFDVPMIRKADYGFCPPNLEQEFQDCSHVKTLHGKVFSDELLNEIIHLK
;
A
#
# COMPACT_ATOMS: atom_id res chain seq x y z
N MET A 1 3.64 21.63 -4.87
CA MET A 1 2.30 20.95 -4.87
C MET A 1 2.33 19.81 -3.90
N ILE A 2 1.22 19.57 -3.14
CA ILE A 2 1.14 18.44 -2.20
C ILE A 2 0.74 17.17 -2.94
N HIS A 3 1.48 16.08 -2.70
CA HIS A 3 1.19 14.72 -3.12
C HIS A 3 0.97 13.87 -1.87
N PHE A 4 -0.27 13.43 -1.67
CA PHE A 4 -0.65 12.60 -0.54
C PHE A 4 -0.61 11.12 -0.93
N PHE A 5 0.44 10.44 -0.51
CA PHE A 5 0.62 8.99 -0.65
C PHE A 5 -0.09 8.28 0.51
N THR A 6 -1.03 7.45 0.20
CA THR A 6 -1.81 6.75 1.22
C THR A 6 -1.89 5.25 0.96
N ASP A 7 -1.68 4.44 1.99
CA ASP A 7 -2.19 3.07 1.91
C ASP A 7 -3.72 3.07 1.78
N LEU A 8 -4.29 1.96 1.38
CA LEU A 8 -5.73 1.78 1.25
C LEU A 8 -6.33 1.08 2.47
N ASP A 9 -5.95 -0.17 2.69
CA ASP A 9 -6.57 -1.06 3.67
C ASP A 9 -6.29 -0.61 5.11
N ASN A 10 -7.34 -0.43 5.92
CA ASN A 10 -7.31 0.13 7.28
C ASN A 10 -6.73 1.54 7.42
N THR A 11 -6.37 2.18 6.31
CA THR A 11 -5.90 3.57 6.27
C THR A 11 -7.01 4.50 5.80
N ILE A 12 -7.53 4.33 4.58
CA ILE A 12 -8.67 5.12 4.07
C ILE A 12 -9.89 4.26 3.75
N ILE A 13 -9.73 2.96 3.50
CA ILE A 13 -10.83 2.02 3.32
C ILE A 13 -10.78 0.91 4.37
N TYR A 14 -11.92 0.34 4.71
CA TYR A 14 -12.06 -0.65 5.77
C TYR A 14 -12.88 -1.84 5.30
N SER A 15 -12.40 -3.05 5.58
CA SER A 15 -13.16 -4.28 5.33
C SER A 15 -14.54 -4.23 5.98
N TYR A 16 -15.54 -4.85 5.35
CA TYR A 16 -16.90 -4.99 5.91
C TYR A 16 -16.93 -5.57 7.33
N ARG A 17 -15.85 -6.25 7.76
CA ARG A 17 -15.69 -6.83 9.11
C ARG A 17 -15.24 -5.80 10.15
N ARG A 18 -14.75 -4.65 9.71
CA ARG A 18 -14.26 -3.61 10.60
C ARG A 18 -15.41 -2.70 11.02
N GLU A 19 -15.56 -2.50 12.33
CA GLU A 19 -16.55 -1.56 12.85
C GLU A 19 -16.05 -0.12 12.68
N ILE A 20 -16.70 0.65 11.78
CA ILE A 20 -16.41 2.06 11.51
C ILE A 20 -17.64 2.96 11.68
N GLY A 21 -18.71 2.42 12.27
CA GLY A 21 -19.99 3.11 12.42
C GLY A 21 -21.00 2.76 11.33
N GLN A 22 -22.24 3.24 11.51
CA GLN A 22 -23.35 2.91 10.61
C GLN A 22 -23.36 3.79 9.35
N ASP A 23 -22.89 5.04 9.46
CA ASP A 23 -22.84 5.97 8.33
C ASP A 23 -21.57 5.75 7.49
N LYS A 24 -21.67 4.81 6.57
CA LYS A 24 -20.57 4.37 5.71
C LYS A 24 -20.98 4.31 4.24
N VAL A 25 -19.97 4.39 3.37
CA VAL A 25 -20.11 4.34 1.91
C VAL A 25 -19.38 3.11 1.41
N LEU A 26 -20.06 2.31 0.57
CA LEU A 26 -19.44 1.17 -0.12
C LEU A 26 -18.42 1.69 -1.14
N VAL A 27 -17.20 1.15 -1.10
CA VAL A 27 -16.10 1.55 -2.00
C VAL A 27 -15.44 0.37 -2.72
N GLU A 28 -15.80 -0.86 -2.36
CA GLU A 28 -15.35 -2.06 -3.05
C GLU A 28 -16.43 -3.14 -3.03
N GLU A 29 -16.71 -3.66 -4.22
CA GLU A 29 -17.60 -4.80 -4.42
C GLU A 29 -16.95 -5.84 -5.33
N MET A 30 -17.26 -7.09 -5.15
CA MET A 30 -16.84 -8.18 -6.02
C MET A 30 -17.97 -9.23 -6.14
N GLU A 31 -18.48 -9.43 -7.33
CA GLU A 31 -19.52 -10.45 -7.60
C GLU A 31 -20.76 -10.31 -6.68
N GLY A 32 -21.23 -9.07 -6.50
CA GLY A 32 -22.36 -8.76 -5.62
C GLY A 32 -22.07 -8.82 -4.12
N ARG A 33 -20.80 -8.97 -3.74
CA ARG A 33 -20.38 -8.98 -2.31
C ARG A 33 -19.71 -7.66 -1.97
N GLU A 34 -20.23 -7.00 -0.98
CA GLU A 34 -19.65 -5.79 -0.41
C GLU A 34 -18.39 -6.14 0.38
N LEU A 35 -17.25 -5.57 0.02
CA LEU A 35 -15.95 -5.92 0.60
C LEU A 35 -15.38 -4.83 1.49
N SER A 36 -15.42 -3.58 1.05
CA SER A 36 -14.76 -2.48 1.77
C SER A 36 -15.61 -1.21 1.75
N TYR A 37 -15.47 -0.43 2.82
CA TYR A 37 -16.21 0.81 3.05
C TYR A 37 -15.29 1.94 3.49
N MET A 38 -15.74 3.16 3.31
CA MET A 38 -15.27 4.36 4.00
C MET A 38 -16.35 4.86 4.96
N THR A 39 -15.98 5.58 6.02
CA THR A 39 -16.97 6.42 6.71
C THR A 39 -17.47 7.48 5.74
N ARG A 40 -18.72 7.93 5.88
CA ARG A 40 -19.22 9.05 5.06
C ARG A 40 -18.38 10.32 5.27
N THR A 41 -17.92 10.54 6.49
CA THR A 41 -17.03 11.65 6.84
C THR A 41 -15.72 11.60 6.05
N SER A 42 -15.03 10.46 6.05
CA SER A 42 -13.79 10.28 5.29
C SER A 42 -14.02 10.42 3.79
N HIS A 43 -15.10 9.84 3.27
CA HIS A 43 -15.44 9.94 1.86
C HIS A 43 -15.62 11.41 1.40
N GLN A 44 -16.39 12.20 2.15
CA GLN A 44 -16.57 13.63 1.86
C GLN A 44 -15.28 14.44 1.99
N LYS A 45 -14.46 14.15 3.01
CA LYS A 45 -13.15 14.80 3.20
C LYS A 45 -12.17 14.46 2.08
N LEU A 46 -12.15 13.19 1.62
CA LEU A 46 -11.31 12.76 0.52
C LEU A 46 -11.68 13.48 -0.79
N GLU A 47 -12.99 13.61 -1.08
CA GLU A 47 -13.47 14.39 -2.22
C GLU A 47 -13.03 15.86 -2.15
N ARG A 48 -13.11 16.47 -0.96
CA ARG A 48 -12.64 17.85 -0.74
C ARG A 48 -11.12 17.94 -0.94
N LEU A 49 -10.36 17.03 -0.36
CA LEU A 49 -8.90 17.00 -0.41
C LEU A 49 -8.39 16.81 -1.85
N SER A 50 -9.05 16.01 -2.68
CA SER A 50 -8.69 15.79 -4.08
C SER A 50 -8.74 17.04 -4.97
N LYS A 51 -9.32 18.14 -4.47
CA LYS A 51 -9.32 19.45 -5.13
C LYS A 51 -8.14 20.32 -4.71
N GLN A 52 -7.41 19.92 -3.67
CA GLN A 52 -6.30 20.69 -3.07
C GLN A 52 -4.93 20.04 -3.28
N CYS A 53 -4.90 18.72 -3.41
CA CYS A 53 -3.68 17.96 -3.62
C CYS A 53 -3.93 16.72 -4.49
N ASN A 54 -2.86 16.12 -4.99
CA ASN A 54 -2.92 14.83 -5.64
C ASN A 54 -2.99 13.71 -4.59
N ILE A 55 -4.09 12.96 -4.58
CA ILE A 55 -4.22 11.74 -3.77
C ILE A 55 -3.63 10.59 -4.57
N ILE A 56 -2.67 9.90 -3.99
CA ILE A 56 -1.91 8.81 -4.63
C ILE A 56 -2.00 7.56 -3.76
N PRO A 57 -2.97 6.67 -4.00
CA PRO A 57 -2.97 5.36 -3.38
C PRO A 57 -1.66 4.62 -3.64
N LEU A 58 -1.03 4.07 -2.58
CA LEU A 58 0.15 3.23 -2.67
C LEU A 58 -0.08 1.97 -1.84
N THR A 59 -0.33 0.85 -2.51
CA THR A 59 -0.90 -0.34 -1.90
C THR A 59 -0.19 -1.63 -2.32
N THR A 60 -0.25 -2.65 -1.48
CA THR A 60 0.16 -4.03 -1.82
C THR A 60 -0.87 -4.75 -2.70
N ARG A 61 -2.06 -4.17 -2.90
CA ARG A 61 -3.09 -4.75 -3.78
C ARG A 61 -2.58 -4.88 -5.21
N SER A 62 -3.00 -5.96 -5.87
CA SER A 62 -2.76 -6.17 -7.30
C SER A 62 -3.56 -5.19 -8.16
N ARG A 63 -3.19 -5.09 -9.45
CA ARG A 63 -3.96 -4.35 -10.46
C ARG A 63 -5.45 -4.68 -10.41
N LYS A 64 -5.81 -5.98 -10.50
CA LYS A 64 -7.20 -6.44 -10.45
C LYS A 64 -7.95 -6.08 -9.17
N GLN A 65 -7.21 -6.00 -8.04
CA GLN A 65 -7.82 -5.62 -6.77
C GLN A 65 -8.05 -4.11 -6.68
N PHE A 66 -7.15 -3.31 -7.25
CA PHE A 66 -7.29 -1.86 -7.27
C PHE A 66 -8.43 -1.41 -8.20
N GLU A 67 -8.61 -2.05 -9.35
CA GLU A 67 -9.69 -1.75 -10.32
C GLU A 67 -11.11 -1.86 -9.74
N ARG A 68 -11.28 -2.56 -8.61
CA ARG A 68 -12.56 -2.66 -7.89
C ARG A 68 -12.84 -1.51 -6.92
N ILE A 69 -11.85 -0.63 -6.69
CA ILE A 69 -11.96 0.44 -5.70
C ILE A 69 -12.59 1.67 -6.33
N HIS A 70 -13.71 2.12 -5.75
CA HIS A 70 -14.44 3.31 -6.15
C HIS A 70 -14.48 4.33 -5.01
N LEU A 71 -13.53 5.25 -5.01
CA LEU A 71 -13.40 6.28 -3.96
C LEU A 71 -14.36 7.46 -4.12
N GLY A 72 -15.32 7.34 -5.06
CA GLY A 72 -16.33 8.33 -5.39
C GLY A 72 -16.04 9.07 -6.70
N ASP A 73 -17.10 9.36 -7.46
CA ASP A 73 -17.03 9.95 -8.82
C ASP A 73 -16.36 11.33 -8.85
N LYS A 74 -16.39 12.05 -7.72
CA LYS A 74 -15.79 13.38 -7.62
C LYS A 74 -14.37 13.38 -7.05
N THR A 75 -13.87 12.22 -6.62
CA THR A 75 -12.51 12.05 -6.10
C THR A 75 -11.56 11.81 -7.26
N LYS A 76 -10.68 12.77 -7.51
CA LYS A 76 -9.68 12.66 -8.59
C LYS A 76 -8.46 11.88 -8.08
N ILE A 77 -8.13 10.78 -8.75
CA ILE A 77 -6.95 9.97 -8.50
C ILE A 77 -6.08 10.00 -9.78
N PRO A 78 -5.19 10.99 -9.93
CA PRO A 78 -4.36 11.08 -11.13
C PRO A 78 -3.33 9.96 -11.21
N TYR A 79 -2.80 9.53 -10.08
CA TYR A 79 -1.80 8.47 -9.97
C TYR A 79 -2.19 7.49 -8.88
N ALA A 80 -1.83 6.22 -9.06
CA ALA A 80 -1.85 5.22 -8.00
C ALA A 80 -0.73 4.20 -8.22
N LEU A 81 -0.18 3.67 -7.15
CA LEU A 81 0.89 2.67 -7.16
C LEU A 81 0.38 1.38 -6.53
N MET A 82 0.35 0.30 -7.31
CA MET A 82 -0.09 -1.03 -6.90
C MET A 82 1.07 -2.01 -6.81
N SER A 83 0.80 -3.19 -6.25
CA SER A 83 1.80 -4.25 -6.09
C SER A 83 3.07 -3.70 -5.45
N ASN A 84 2.88 -2.97 -4.32
CA ASN A 84 3.95 -2.33 -3.56
C ASN A 84 4.80 -1.33 -4.35
N GLY A 85 4.20 -0.67 -5.35
CA GLY A 85 4.83 0.34 -6.21
C GLY A 85 5.35 -0.16 -7.55
N GLY A 86 5.15 -1.45 -7.84
CA GLY A 86 5.61 -2.05 -9.10
C GLY A 86 4.75 -1.68 -10.31
N ILE A 87 3.51 -1.26 -10.11
CA ILE A 87 2.58 -0.85 -11.17
C ILE A 87 2.11 0.58 -10.92
N LEU A 88 2.15 1.42 -11.93
CA LEU A 88 1.66 2.78 -11.92
C LEU A 88 0.36 2.89 -12.72
N TRP A 89 -0.69 3.41 -12.08
CA TRP A 89 -1.86 3.99 -12.72
C TRP A 89 -1.57 5.47 -12.99
N ASN A 90 -1.74 5.89 -14.23
CA ASN A 90 -1.40 7.21 -14.72
C ASN A 90 -2.58 7.78 -15.52
N HIS A 91 -3.34 8.70 -14.94
CA HIS A 91 -4.45 9.41 -15.59
C HIS A 91 -5.44 8.51 -16.38
N GLY A 92 -5.86 7.41 -15.79
CA GLY A 92 -6.90 6.54 -16.40
C GLY A 92 -6.36 5.28 -17.08
N SER A 93 -5.05 5.07 -17.12
CA SER A 93 -4.43 3.89 -17.72
C SER A 93 -3.25 3.37 -16.91
N PHE A 94 -2.88 2.12 -17.12
CA PHE A 94 -1.65 1.57 -16.55
C PHE A 94 -0.45 1.98 -17.41
N ASP A 95 0.64 2.36 -16.74
CA ASP A 95 1.89 2.78 -17.37
C ASP A 95 2.78 1.56 -17.60
N GLU A 96 2.81 1.07 -18.83
CA GLU A 96 3.57 -0.14 -19.21
C GLU A 96 5.09 0.09 -19.16
N GLU A 97 5.57 1.32 -19.37
CA GLU A 97 6.99 1.65 -19.23
C GLU A 97 7.42 1.58 -17.76
N TRP A 98 6.59 2.07 -16.85
CA TRP A 98 6.81 1.94 -15.42
C TRP A 98 6.88 0.46 -15.01
N TYR A 99 5.94 -0.36 -15.51
CA TYR A 99 5.92 -1.79 -15.22
C TYR A 99 7.15 -2.51 -15.75
N ALA A 100 7.56 -2.25 -16.99
CA ALA A 100 8.79 -2.81 -17.57
C ALA A 100 10.02 -2.47 -16.73
N LYS A 101 10.19 -1.21 -16.33
CA LYS A 101 11.25 -0.78 -15.42
C LYS A 101 11.17 -1.45 -14.04
N SER A 102 9.96 -1.74 -13.54
CA SER A 102 9.79 -2.48 -12.28
C SER A 102 10.25 -3.92 -12.42
N LYS A 103 10.00 -4.57 -13.56
CA LYS A 103 10.52 -5.91 -13.87
C LYS A 103 12.05 -5.94 -13.93
N GLU A 104 12.67 -4.93 -14.53
CA GLU A 104 14.12 -4.78 -14.55
C GLU A 104 14.70 -4.61 -13.14
N LEU A 105 14.06 -3.77 -12.30
CA LEU A 105 14.48 -3.54 -10.92
C LEU A 105 14.48 -4.81 -10.05
N ILE A 106 13.51 -5.71 -10.26
CA ILE A 106 13.40 -6.93 -9.47
C ILE A 106 14.18 -8.12 -10.05
N ALA A 107 14.83 -7.97 -11.21
CA ALA A 107 15.46 -9.08 -11.92
C ALA A 107 16.47 -9.88 -11.08
N ASP A 108 17.21 -9.20 -10.19
CA ASP A 108 18.16 -9.85 -9.28
C ASP A 108 17.48 -10.68 -8.15
N ALA A 109 16.23 -10.38 -7.84
CA ALA A 109 15.43 -11.12 -6.84
C ALA A 109 14.56 -12.23 -7.46
N GLU A 110 14.49 -12.35 -8.79
CA GLU A 110 13.59 -13.28 -9.48
C GLU A 110 13.85 -14.73 -9.07
N GLY A 111 15.12 -15.14 -8.99
CA GLY A 111 15.49 -16.49 -8.54
C GLY A 111 15.05 -16.79 -7.10
N GLU A 112 15.07 -15.80 -6.21
CA GLU A 112 14.58 -15.98 -4.84
C GLU A 112 13.06 -16.07 -4.77
N LEU A 113 12.33 -15.35 -5.65
CA LEU A 113 10.88 -15.50 -5.75
C LEU A 113 10.47 -16.90 -6.25
N GLU A 114 11.18 -17.43 -7.25
CA GLU A 114 10.96 -18.80 -7.75
C GLU A 114 11.28 -19.83 -6.67
N ARG A 115 12.39 -19.66 -5.95
CA ARG A 115 12.78 -20.51 -4.83
C ARG A 115 11.76 -20.46 -3.69
N ALA A 116 11.21 -19.28 -3.38
CA ALA A 116 10.13 -19.14 -2.41
C ALA A 116 8.91 -19.96 -2.80
N MET A 117 8.50 -19.92 -4.08
CA MET A 117 7.37 -20.71 -4.57
C MET A 117 7.63 -22.22 -4.44
N GLU A 118 8.86 -22.71 -4.74
CA GLU A 118 9.20 -24.13 -4.56
C GLU A 118 9.17 -24.56 -3.09
N ILE A 119 9.69 -23.74 -2.16
CA ILE A 119 9.63 -24.01 -0.71
C ILE A 119 8.18 -24.08 -0.24
N LEU A 120 7.34 -23.15 -0.69
CA LEU A 120 5.93 -23.10 -0.33
C LEU A 120 5.14 -24.31 -0.84
N LYS A 121 5.44 -24.88 -2.01
CA LYS A 121 4.77 -26.10 -2.48
C LYS A 121 4.86 -27.28 -1.51
N GLY A 122 5.93 -27.33 -0.73
CA GLY A 122 6.14 -28.35 0.32
C GLY A 122 5.59 -27.96 1.69
N ASP A 123 4.82 -26.88 1.83
CA ASP A 123 4.26 -26.44 3.11
C ASP A 123 2.83 -26.93 3.32
N ALA A 124 2.65 -27.85 4.26
CA ALA A 124 1.35 -28.46 4.58
C ALA A 124 0.37 -27.48 5.27
N HIS A 125 0.84 -26.33 5.73
CA HIS A 125 0.03 -25.33 6.44
C HIS A 125 -0.62 -24.30 5.51
N LEU A 126 -0.41 -24.41 4.19
CA LEU A 126 -1.02 -23.48 3.26
C LEU A 126 -2.54 -23.70 3.14
N THR A 127 -3.28 -22.62 3.24
CA THR A 127 -4.74 -22.58 3.10
C THR A 127 -5.20 -21.86 1.83
N TYR A 128 -4.25 -21.47 0.98
CA TYR A 128 -4.51 -20.76 -0.26
C TYR A 128 -3.44 -21.10 -1.31
N GLU A 129 -3.79 -20.96 -2.59
CA GLU A 129 -2.85 -21.17 -3.68
C GLU A 129 -1.63 -20.22 -3.60
N ILE A 130 -0.49 -20.69 -4.10
CA ILE A 130 0.71 -19.87 -4.24
C ILE A 130 0.55 -19.06 -5.52
N ARG A 131 0.66 -17.74 -5.43
CA ARG A 131 0.53 -16.83 -6.55
C ARG A 131 1.78 -15.97 -6.69
N LYS A 132 2.25 -15.81 -7.91
CA LYS A 132 3.12 -14.68 -8.28
C LYS A 132 2.22 -13.54 -8.73
N VAL A 133 2.05 -12.56 -7.86
CA VAL A 133 1.10 -11.45 -8.07
C VAL A 133 1.71 -10.43 -9.00
N ASP A 134 1.01 -10.14 -10.10
CA ASP A 134 1.44 -9.21 -11.16
C ASP A 134 2.89 -9.47 -11.63
N ASP A 135 3.39 -10.70 -11.50
CA ASP A 135 4.78 -11.12 -11.76
C ASP A 135 5.84 -10.35 -10.97
N LEU A 136 5.48 -9.78 -9.81
CA LEU A 136 6.34 -8.91 -9.01
C LEU A 136 6.68 -9.47 -7.64
N PHE A 137 5.77 -10.23 -7.01
CA PHE A 137 5.98 -10.78 -5.67
C PHE A 137 5.17 -12.06 -5.45
N VAL A 138 5.54 -12.85 -4.44
CA VAL A 138 4.84 -14.09 -4.10
C VAL A 138 3.87 -13.86 -2.95
N PHE A 139 2.67 -14.43 -3.09
CA PHE A 139 1.58 -14.39 -2.11
C PHE A 139 0.97 -15.77 -1.90
N THR A 140 0.67 -16.08 -0.64
CA THR A 140 -0.19 -17.20 -0.23
C THR A 140 -0.84 -16.93 1.13
N LYS A 141 -1.50 -17.93 1.72
CA LYS A 141 -1.98 -17.90 3.11
C LYS A 141 -1.58 -19.17 3.82
N SER A 142 -1.23 -19.05 5.09
CA SER A 142 -0.91 -20.17 5.98
C SER A 142 -1.72 -20.07 7.26
N GLU A 143 -2.15 -21.21 7.79
CA GLU A 143 -2.73 -21.28 9.14
C GLU A 143 -1.67 -21.15 10.24
N LYS A 144 -0.36 -21.38 9.88
CA LYS A 144 0.79 -21.19 10.76
C LYS A 144 1.82 -20.24 10.15
N PRO A 145 1.49 -18.95 10.04
CA PRO A 145 2.31 -17.99 9.33
C PRO A 145 3.74 -17.89 9.88
N GLU A 146 3.94 -18.01 11.18
CA GLU A 146 5.27 -17.92 11.80
C GLU A 146 6.19 -19.08 11.38
N GLU A 147 5.65 -20.32 11.32
CA GLU A 147 6.40 -21.48 10.87
C GLU A 147 6.76 -21.37 9.39
N THR A 148 5.80 -20.95 8.56
CA THR A 148 6.01 -20.71 7.11
C THR A 148 7.06 -19.64 6.87
N ILE A 149 6.99 -18.51 7.57
CA ILE A 149 7.97 -17.41 7.46
C ILE A 149 9.36 -17.88 7.88
N LYS A 150 9.46 -18.61 8.98
CA LYS A 150 10.76 -19.13 9.43
C LYS A 150 11.41 -19.99 8.37
N ARG A 151 10.66 -20.94 7.76
CA ARG A 151 11.16 -21.79 6.67
C ARG A 151 11.66 -20.99 5.47
N LEU A 152 10.93 -19.94 5.11
CA LEU A 152 11.34 -19.06 4.01
C LEU A 152 12.61 -18.29 4.36
N LYS A 153 12.69 -17.70 5.56
CA LYS A 153 13.87 -16.94 6.02
C LYS A 153 15.13 -17.80 6.14
N ASP A 154 14.98 -19.03 6.61
CA ASP A 154 16.10 -19.97 6.73
C ASP A 154 16.69 -20.38 5.37
N ALA A 155 15.95 -20.14 4.26
CA ALA A 155 16.33 -20.64 2.94
C ALA A 155 16.55 -19.54 1.89
N LEU A 156 15.96 -18.37 2.03
CA LEU A 156 16.04 -17.28 1.05
C LEU A 156 17.10 -16.24 1.44
N ASP A 157 17.60 -15.56 0.43
CA ASP A 157 18.52 -14.43 0.61
C ASP A 157 17.76 -13.18 1.04
N GLU A 158 17.83 -12.83 2.33
CA GLU A 158 17.16 -11.66 2.89
C GLU A 158 17.77 -10.33 2.41
N ASP A 159 18.90 -10.30 1.73
CA ASP A 159 19.41 -9.08 1.07
C ASP A 159 18.64 -8.80 -0.24
N LYS A 160 18.08 -9.82 -0.88
CA LYS A 160 17.31 -9.71 -2.13
C LYS A 160 15.81 -9.62 -1.91
N VAL A 161 15.29 -10.36 -0.95
CA VAL A 161 13.85 -10.40 -0.65
C VAL A 161 13.59 -10.13 0.83
N TYR A 162 12.41 -9.63 1.13
CA TYR A 162 11.90 -9.63 2.49
C TYR A 162 10.59 -10.40 2.57
N ILE A 163 10.41 -11.10 3.70
CA ILE A 163 9.28 -11.96 3.96
C ILE A 163 8.50 -11.36 5.12
N ASP A 164 7.21 -11.17 4.92
CA ASP A 164 6.35 -10.63 5.98
C ASP A 164 4.97 -11.28 5.96
N SER A 165 4.21 -11.07 7.03
CA SER A 165 2.84 -11.53 7.16
C SER A 165 1.91 -10.42 7.63
N ASN A 166 0.65 -10.55 7.21
CA ASN A 166 -0.46 -9.80 7.77
C ASN A 166 -1.58 -10.79 8.11
N GLY A 167 -1.64 -11.18 9.37
CA GLY A 167 -2.46 -12.30 9.83
C GLY A 167 -2.02 -13.59 9.14
N VAL A 168 -2.93 -14.27 8.45
CA VAL A 168 -2.66 -15.52 7.72
C VAL A 168 -1.98 -15.33 6.36
N LYS A 169 -1.86 -14.09 5.88
CA LYS A 169 -1.25 -13.78 4.58
C LYS A 169 0.27 -13.86 4.69
N ILE A 170 0.90 -14.55 3.75
CA ILE A 170 2.36 -14.61 3.58
C ILE A 170 2.72 -13.87 2.30
N LEU A 171 3.69 -12.98 2.38
CA LEU A 171 4.16 -12.18 1.25
C LEU A 171 5.69 -12.25 1.19
N VAL A 172 6.20 -12.48 -0.01
CA VAL A 172 7.64 -12.42 -0.31
C VAL A 172 7.85 -11.37 -1.38
N PHE A 173 8.42 -10.25 -0.99
CA PHE A 173 8.67 -9.12 -1.89
C PHE A 173 10.16 -9.01 -2.22
N PRO A 174 10.54 -8.65 -3.44
CA PRO A 174 11.85 -8.09 -3.72
C PRO A 174 12.12 -6.90 -2.81
N ARG A 175 13.28 -6.83 -2.17
CA ARG A 175 13.59 -5.77 -1.19
C ARG A 175 13.53 -4.36 -1.79
N ILE A 176 13.89 -4.24 -3.06
CA ILE A 176 13.79 -2.99 -3.81
C ILE A 176 12.34 -2.53 -4.04
N LEU A 177 11.38 -3.46 -3.98
CA LEU A 177 9.97 -3.16 -4.20
C LEU A 177 9.28 -2.86 -2.86
N ASN A 178 9.45 -1.66 -2.36
CA ASN A 178 8.83 -1.17 -1.14
C ASN A 178 8.18 0.21 -1.34
N LYS A 179 7.21 0.53 -0.51
CA LYS A 179 6.42 1.76 -0.65
C LYS A 179 7.25 3.04 -0.57
N GLY A 180 8.30 3.06 0.23
CA GLY A 180 9.17 4.24 0.36
C GLY A 180 9.94 4.54 -0.92
N ASP A 181 10.57 3.53 -1.52
CA ASP A 181 11.29 3.68 -2.78
C ASP A 181 10.36 3.95 -3.95
N ALA A 182 9.16 3.34 -3.95
CA ALA A 182 8.12 3.59 -4.93
C ALA A 182 7.64 5.06 -4.91
N MET A 183 7.42 5.62 -3.72
CA MET A 183 7.07 7.03 -3.54
C MET A 183 8.16 7.95 -4.11
N LEU A 184 9.42 7.72 -3.74
CA LEU A 184 10.54 8.53 -4.24
C LEU A 184 10.75 8.38 -5.75
N ARG A 185 10.55 7.17 -6.28
CA ARG A 185 10.60 6.91 -7.73
C ARG A 185 9.51 7.70 -8.47
N LEU A 186 8.28 7.74 -7.96
CA LEU A 186 7.20 8.51 -8.57
C LEU A 186 7.48 10.03 -8.44
N LYS A 187 7.94 10.50 -7.29
CA LYS A 187 8.35 11.90 -7.11
C LYS A 187 9.37 12.30 -8.17
N LYS A 188 10.45 11.54 -8.32
CA LYS A 188 11.49 11.81 -9.32
C LYS A 188 10.92 11.81 -10.75
N TRP A 189 10.07 10.84 -11.08
CA TRP A 189 9.43 10.75 -12.38
C TRP A 189 8.54 11.98 -12.69
N LEU A 190 7.84 12.51 -11.69
CA LEU A 190 7.04 13.74 -11.82
C LEU A 190 7.94 14.98 -11.99
N GLU A 191 9.03 15.06 -11.25
CA GLU A 191 10.03 16.12 -11.37
C GLU A 191 10.67 16.14 -12.78
N GLU A 192 10.99 14.98 -13.34
CA GLU A 192 11.49 14.83 -14.72
C GLU A 192 10.44 15.26 -15.77
N LYS A 193 9.15 15.19 -15.44
CA LYS A 193 8.05 15.72 -16.28
C LYS A 193 7.75 17.20 -16.04
N GLY A 194 8.53 17.86 -15.20
CA GLY A 194 8.47 19.32 -14.99
C GLY A 194 7.67 19.77 -13.77
N GLU A 195 7.18 18.84 -12.93
CA GLU A 195 6.59 19.24 -11.65
C GLU A 195 7.68 19.77 -10.71
N LYS A 196 7.38 20.85 -9.99
CA LYS A 196 8.31 21.50 -9.07
C LYS A 196 7.71 21.59 -7.67
N ASP A 197 8.61 21.74 -6.69
CA ASP A 197 8.23 21.97 -5.28
C ASP A 197 7.22 20.92 -4.77
N ILE A 198 7.51 19.65 -5.06
CA ILE A 198 6.69 18.52 -4.61
C ILE A 198 6.89 18.32 -3.11
N VAL A 199 5.82 18.51 -2.35
CA VAL A 199 5.72 18.16 -0.93
C VAL A 199 5.02 16.82 -0.81
N THR A 200 5.67 15.86 -0.18
CA THR A 200 5.15 14.52 0.04
C THR A 200 4.50 14.40 1.41
N VAL A 201 3.27 13.92 1.44
CA VAL A 201 2.55 13.54 2.66
C VAL A 201 2.30 12.05 2.58
N ALA A 202 2.55 11.29 3.64
CA ALA A 202 2.36 9.85 3.64
C ALA A 202 1.57 9.36 4.85
N ALA A 203 0.71 8.34 4.63
CA ALA A 203 -0.02 7.68 5.69
C ALA A 203 -0.23 6.19 5.43
N GLY A 204 -0.19 5.39 6.50
CA GLY A 204 -0.43 3.95 6.46
C GLY A 204 -0.58 3.36 7.86
N ASP A 205 -1.02 2.10 7.96
CA ASP A 205 -1.36 1.44 9.21
C ASP A 205 -0.48 0.22 9.55
N SER A 206 0.39 -0.17 8.63
CA SER A 206 1.18 -1.40 8.72
C SER A 206 2.69 -1.18 8.58
N LYS A 207 3.48 -2.21 8.92
CA LYS A 207 4.94 -2.16 8.73
C LYS A 207 5.36 -1.95 7.28
N PHE A 208 4.54 -2.35 6.31
CA PHE A 208 4.78 -2.07 4.89
C PHE A 208 4.80 -0.57 4.55
N ASP A 209 4.16 0.25 5.39
CA ASP A 209 4.02 1.68 5.18
C ASP A 209 5.17 2.48 5.84
N VAL A 210 5.88 1.88 6.79
CA VAL A 210 6.96 2.54 7.53
C VAL A 210 8.00 3.17 6.59
N PRO A 211 8.50 2.50 5.54
CA PRO A 211 9.47 3.10 4.62
C PRO A 211 8.93 4.35 3.90
N MET A 212 7.63 4.37 3.55
CA MET A 212 6.98 5.51 2.90
C MET A 212 6.82 6.69 3.88
N ILE A 213 6.29 6.40 5.08
CA ILE A 213 6.05 7.41 6.11
C ILE A 213 7.37 8.06 6.55
N ARG A 214 8.45 7.28 6.71
CA ARG A 214 9.79 7.80 7.08
C ARG A 214 10.41 8.71 6.03
N LYS A 215 10.14 8.46 4.74
CA LYS A 215 10.75 9.19 3.62
C LYS A 215 9.93 10.40 3.15
N ALA A 216 8.72 10.56 3.65
CA ALA A 216 7.85 11.69 3.31
C ALA A 216 8.25 12.97 4.06
N ASP A 217 7.87 14.14 3.53
CA ASP A 217 8.04 15.42 4.22
C ASP A 217 7.12 15.52 5.45
N TYR A 218 5.93 14.91 5.40
CA TYR A 218 4.98 14.77 6.51
C TYR A 218 4.43 13.35 6.57
N GLY A 219 4.48 12.74 7.74
CA GLY A 219 4.02 11.39 7.97
C GLY A 219 2.85 11.31 8.96
N PHE A 220 1.95 10.36 8.75
CA PHE A 220 0.85 10.06 9.68
C PHE A 220 0.71 8.56 9.89
N CYS A 221 0.56 8.14 11.14
CA CYS A 221 0.36 6.74 11.49
C CYS A 221 -0.64 6.57 12.64
N PRO A 222 -1.28 5.42 12.77
CA PRO A 222 -2.06 5.06 13.96
C PRO A 222 -1.13 4.61 15.12
N PRO A 223 -1.65 4.48 16.37
CA PRO A 223 -0.85 4.18 17.56
C PRO A 223 -0.03 2.88 17.51
N ASN A 224 -0.49 1.89 16.76
CA ASN A 224 0.22 0.61 16.63
C ASN A 224 1.58 0.73 15.91
N LEU A 225 1.84 1.84 15.22
CA LEU A 225 3.12 2.13 14.56
C LEU A 225 3.95 3.21 15.27
N GLU A 226 3.46 3.81 16.35
CA GLU A 226 4.10 4.94 17.04
C GLU A 226 5.56 4.65 17.40
N GLN A 227 5.86 3.44 17.84
CA GLN A 227 7.22 3.04 18.20
C GLN A 227 8.21 3.03 17.01
N GLU A 228 7.69 2.83 15.80
CA GLU A 228 8.51 2.85 14.58
C GLU A 228 9.00 4.26 14.21
N PHE A 229 8.47 5.32 14.84
CA PHE A 229 8.71 6.72 14.46
C PHE A 229 9.18 7.62 15.60
N GLN A 230 9.64 7.06 16.72
CA GLN A 230 10.10 7.86 17.88
C GLN A 230 11.25 8.83 17.55
N ASP A 231 12.03 8.52 16.51
CA ASP A 231 13.13 9.31 15.98
C ASP A 231 12.73 10.27 14.85
N CYS A 232 11.43 10.32 14.48
CA CYS A 232 10.94 11.06 13.32
C CYS A 232 10.03 12.21 13.72
N SER A 233 10.57 13.43 13.85
CA SER A 233 9.81 14.61 14.25
C SER A 233 8.74 15.07 13.25
N HIS A 234 8.81 14.63 12.00
CA HIS A 234 7.87 14.94 10.92
C HIS A 234 6.68 13.95 10.86
N VAL A 235 6.66 12.93 11.74
CA VAL A 235 5.60 11.94 11.80
C VAL A 235 4.70 12.20 12.99
N LYS A 236 3.38 12.27 12.74
CA LYS A 236 2.35 12.47 13.75
C LYS A 236 1.53 11.19 13.94
N THR A 237 1.46 10.71 15.18
CA THR A 237 0.54 9.63 15.56
C THR A 237 -0.86 10.20 15.79
N LEU A 238 -1.87 9.55 15.18
CA LEU A 238 -3.27 9.93 15.29
C LEU A 238 -4.04 8.90 16.11
N HIS A 239 -4.85 9.37 17.05
CA HIS A 239 -5.54 8.54 18.04
C HIS A 239 -7.07 8.49 17.84
N GLY A 240 -7.59 8.99 16.73
CA GLY A 240 -9.01 8.99 16.41
C GLY A 240 -9.62 7.59 16.36
N LYS A 241 -10.91 7.50 16.69
CA LYS A 241 -11.66 6.24 16.67
C LYS A 241 -11.60 5.53 15.30
N VAL A 242 -11.66 6.32 14.22
CA VAL A 242 -11.43 5.88 12.85
C VAL A 242 -10.27 6.69 12.28
N PHE A 243 -9.18 6.03 11.97
CA PHE A 243 -7.93 6.68 11.57
C PHE A 243 -8.11 7.63 10.37
N SER A 244 -8.85 7.20 9.34
CA SER A 244 -9.10 8.03 8.15
C SER A 244 -9.82 9.33 8.44
N ASP A 245 -10.72 9.39 9.43
CA ASP A 245 -11.50 10.59 9.74
C ASP A 245 -10.61 11.69 10.31
N GLU A 246 -9.66 11.34 11.18
CA GLU A 246 -8.68 12.25 11.74
C GLU A 246 -7.61 12.59 10.72
N LEU A 247 -7.05 11.59 10.04
CA LEU A 247 -6.02 11.74 9.00
C LEU A 247 -6.40 12.78 7.94
N LEU A 248 -7.55 12.61 7.32
CA LEU A 248 -7.98 13.51 6.25
C LEU A 248 -8.27 14.92 6.78
N ASN A 249 -8.68 15.03 8.05
CA ASN A 249 -8.83 16.33 8.69
C ASN A 249 -7.48 17.04 8.88
N GLU A 250 -6.46 16.33 9.35
CA GLU A 250 -5.11 16.87 9.51
C GLU A 250 -4.54 17.36 8.18
N ILE A 251 -4.66 16.56 7.12
CA ILE A 251 -4.10 16.91 5.81
C ILE A 251 -4.82 18.11 5.19
N ILE A 252 -6.14 18.24 5.34
CA ILE A 252 -6.91 19.41 4.85
C ILE A 252 -6.40 20.73 5.47
N HIS A 253 -5.86 20.67 6.69
CA HIS A 253 -5.36 21.82 7.43
C HIS A 253 -3.83 21.98 7.39
N LEU A 254 -3.13 21.10 6.67
CA LEU A 254 -1.69 21.21 6.43
C LEU A 254 -1.41 22.49 5.60
N LYS A 255 -0.56 23.37 6.15
CA LYS A 255 -0.22 24.65 5.52
C LYS A 255 1.11 24.59 4.78
#